data_16b0279baa9bfd0f6c9af06e2e2257c7
#
_entry.id   16b0279baa9bfd0f6c9af06e2e2257c7
#
_cell.length_a   1.000
_cell.length_b   1.000
_cell.length_c   1.000
_cell.angle_alpha   90.00
_cell.angle_beta   90.00
_cell.angle_gamma   90.00
#
_symmetry.space_group_name_H-M   'P 1'
#
loop_
_entity.id
_entity.type
_entity.pdbx_description
1 polymer ?
#
loop_
_entity_poly.entity_id
_entity_poly.type
_entity_poly.pdbx_seq_one_letter_code
_entity_poly.pdbx_strand_id
1 'polypeptide(L)'
;MRAILLFSALFAVVLSGCGGGGGASSSSPFLPPPPAKKGKNFTHIVVLIQENRTFDNLFATFPGADGTTVGKTHDGTLRLHESDLESPISPRNGYAFWVQDWNRGRMDHFDLVPIGNVPGTYVYAYVNPAQIQPYWDLAKRYVLSDHTFQTEGSGSFTAHQDLIRGGTELGDGHNLIDFPSQAPWGCDAPPGSTTSLITENNQWLHDDGPFPCLTYSTLRDVLDAKQLSWRYYAPAVGGSFGGNLWNAFDAIKAVRYGSEWNTNQASPETKVFTDISRNTLPAVSWVVPDYQNSDHPGDNSDTGPSWVAQVVNAIGESPAWDSTAIVVVWDDWGGWYDHVKPPGLHRYGGLGFRVPMIVISPFAKQGYVSHNEYELGSIVRFIEDNWNLPRLGTTDATSADFVKDFFDFSQQARPYVPIQGKYSKVYFLKQQPSNKPVDDE
;
A
#
# COMPACT_ATOMS: atom_id res chain seq x y z
N MET A 1 -31.05 19.16 89.65
CA MET A 1 -29.96 19.57 88.80
C MET A 1 -29.82 18.52 87.72
N ARG A 2 -30.54 18.63 86.64
CA ARG A 2 -30.45 17.70 85.51
C ARG A 2 -30.24 18.55 84.26
N ALA A 3 -29.13 18.31 83.53
CA ALA A 3 -28.78 18.96 82.26
C ALA A 3 -29.57 18.25 81.12
N ILE A 4 -30.20 19.02 80.29
CA ILE A 4 -30.90 18.54 79.10
C ILE A 4 -29.98 18.82 77.92
N LEU A 5 -29.58 17.75 77.18
CA LEU A 5 -28.89 17.81 75.92
C LEU A 5 -29.89 17.89 74.77
N LEU A 6 -29.84 18.93 74.02
CA LEU A 6 -30.59 19.10 72.76
C LEU A 6 -29.78 18.51 71.62
N PHE A 7 -30.34 17.53 70.91
CA PHE A 7 -29.84 17.00 69.65
C PHE A 7 -30.47 17.78 68.48
N SER A 8 -29.69 18.46 67.72
CA SER A 8 -30.09 19.07 66.45
C SER A 8 -29.89 18.08 65.32
N ALA A 9 -30.93 17.64 64.67
CA ALA A 9 -30.88 16.82 63.46
C ALA A 9 -30.72 17.72 62.23
N LEU A 10 -29.64 17.50 61.48
CA LEU A 10 -29.41 18.13 60.20
C LEU A 10 -30.06 17.27 59.12
N PHE A 11 -31.05 17.78 58.43
CA PHE A 11 -31.65 17.17 57.25
C PHE A 11 -30.79 17.54 56.03
N ALA A 12 -30.12 16.54 55.40
CA ALA A 12 -29.43 16.70 54.11
C ALA A 12 -30.43 16.42 52.98
N VAL A 13 -30.75 17.45 52.20
CA VAL A 13 -31.54 17.33 50.97
C VAL A 13 -30.60 16.86 49.86
N VAL A 14 -30.82 15.63 49.39
CA VAL A 14 -30.14 15.10 48.17
C VAL A 14 -30.92 15.57 46.96
N LEU A 15 -30.37 16.52 46.22
CA LEU A 15 -30.82 16.93 44.90
C LEU A 15 -30.29 15.93 43.88
N SER A 16 -31.14 15.06 43.34
CA SER A 16 -30.89 14.22 42.21
C SER A 16 -30.88 15.05 40.93
N GLY A 17 -29.72 15.49 40.49
CA GLY A 17 -29.50 16.07 39.16
C GLY A 17 -29.39 14.99 38.10
N CYS A 18 -30.41 14.85 37.23
CA CYS A 18 -30.27 14.15 35.96
C CYS A 18 -29.31 14.94 35.05
N GLY A 19 -28.05 14.58 35.06
CA GLY A 19 -27.06 15.04 34.09
C GLY A 19 -26.97 14.04 32.95
N GLY A 20 -27.40 14.44 31.73
CA GLY A 20 -27.21 13.68 30.53
C GLY A 20 -25.70 13.47 30.26
N GLY A 21 -25.28 12.21 30.31
CA GLY A 21 -23.92 11.82 29.98
C GLY A 21 -23.65 11.93 28.48
N GLY A 22 -23.07 13.06 28.05
CA GLY A 22 -22.32 13.10 26.81
C GLY A 22 -21.06 12.28 27.01
N GLY A 23 -21.01 11.08 26.45
CA GLY A 23 -19.80 10.26 26.43
C GLY A 23 -18.71 10.99 25.65
N ALA A 24 -17.81 11.68 26.35
CA ALA A 24 -16.53 12.05 25.81
C ALA A 24 -15.77 10.73 25.56
N SER A 25 -15.67 10.32 24.30
CA SER A 25 -14.73 9.29 23.91
C SER A 25 -13.35 9.77 24.32
N SER A 26 -12.83 9.22 25.41
CA SER A 26 -11.43 9.42 25.78
C SER A 26 -10.59 8.74 24.70
N SER A 27 -10.20 9.51 23.69
CA SER A 27 -9.14 9.08 22.78
C SER A 27 -7.90 8.88 23.65
N SER A 28 -7.58 7.61 23.94
CA SER A 28 -6.29 7.28 24.54
C SER A 28 -5.20 7.94 23.70
N PRO A 29 -4.26 8.67 24.32
CA PRO A 29 -3.22 9.33 23.56
C PRO A 29 -2.46 8.26 22.78
N PHE A 30 -2.40 8.44 21.45
CA PHE A 30 -1.69 7.53 20.56
C PHE A 30 -0.21 7.55 20.96
N LEU A 31 0.27 6.49 21.58
CA LEU A 31 1.63 6.41 22.11
C LEU A 31 2.64 6.37 20.96
N PRO A 32 3.80 7.04 21.10
CA PRO A 32 4.87 6.90 20.14
C PRO A 32 5.36 5.44 20.10
N PRO A 33 5.79 4.95 18.93
CA PRO A 33 6.36 3.63 18.82
C PRO A 33 7.66 3.54 19.63
N PRO A 34 8.10 2.33 20.01
CA PRO A 34 9.43 2.14 20.58
C PRO A 34 10.52 2.66 19.61
N PRO A 35 11.66 3.13 20.10
CA PRO A 35 12.76 3.57 19.24
C PRO A 35 13.15 2.51 18.23
N ALA A 36 13.36 2.92 16.98
CA ALA A 36 13.79 2.02 15.92
C ALA A 36 15.22 1.50 16.18
N LYS A 37 15.45 0.22 15.92
CA LYS A 37 16.75 -0.41 16.03
C LYS A 37 17.44 -0.41 14.67
N LYS A 38 18.72 -0.05 14.66
CA LYS A 38 19.55 -0.10 13.45
C LYS A 38 19.62 -1.52 12.89
N GLY A 39 19.32 -1.68 11.60
CA GLY A 39 19.58 -2.90 10.85
C GLY A 39 20.96 -2.93 10.22
N LYS A 40 21.19 -3.83 9.29
CA LYS A 40 22.44 -3.98 8.55
C LYS A 40 22.83 -2.70 7.79
N ASN A 41 21.88 -2.14 7.08
CA ASN A 41 22.09 -0.96 6.25
C ASN A 41 21.26 0.25 6.73
N PHE A 42 20.04 0.02 7.18
CA PHE A 42 19.07 1.06 7.51
C PHE A 42 18.50 0.91 8.92
N THR A 43 18.13 2.03 9.52
CA THR A 43 17.35 2.08 10.76
C THR A 43 15.86 2.11 10.46
N HIS A 44 15.49 2.68 9.30
CA HIS A 44 14.10 2.82 8.88
C HIS A 44 13.94 2.34 7.45
N ILE A 45 12.92 1.53 7.20
CA ILE A 45 12.42 1.20 5.87
C ILE A 45 10.95 1.63 5.82
N VAL A 46 10.63 2.49 4.86
CA VAL A 46 9.28 3.04 4.66
C VAL A 46 8.76 2.59 3.31
N VAL A 47 7.64 1.92 3.28
CA VAL A 47 6.94 1.50 2.06
C VAL A 47 5.76 2.44 1.87
N LEU A 48 5.83 3.30 0.85
CA LEU A 48 4.73 4.16 0.42
C LEU A 48 3.98 3.42 -0.67
N ILE A 49 2.72 3.11 -0.42
CA ILE A 49 1.89 2.34 -1.34
C ILE A 49 0.95 3.30 -2.05
N GLN A 50 0.95 3.26 -3.37
CA GLN A 50 0.01 3.94 -4.25
C GLN A 50 -0.82 2.90 -5.00
N GLU A 51 -1.86 3.32 -5.68
CA GLU A 51 -2.90 2.43 -6.17
C GLU A 51 -3.02 2.42 -7.70
N ASN A 52 -3.16 1.21 -8.21
CA ASN A 52 -3.77 0.84 -9.47
C ASN A 52 -3.18 1.53 -10.72
N ARG A 53 -1.85 1.41 -10.93
CA ARG A 53 -1.21 1.90 -12.15
C ARG A 53 -0.12 0.96 -12.66
N THR A 54 -0.13 0.69 -13.97
CA THR A 54 0.98 -0.02 -14.61
C THR A 54 2.21 0.86 -14.78
N PHE A 55 3.34 0.22 -15.07
CA PHE A 55 4.55 0.96 -15.42
C PHE A 55 4.36 1.83 -16.66
N ASP A 56 3.79 1.30 -17.75
CA ASP A 56 3.54 2.09 -18.96
C ASP A 56 2.55 3.23 -18.72
N ASN A 57 1.60 3.09 -17.81
CA ASN A 57 0.66 4.17 -17.53
C ASN A 57 1.33 5.41 -16.93
N LEU A 58 2.39 5.25 -16.11
CA LEU A 58 3.08 6.38 -15.48
C LEU A 58 4.44 6.74 -16.09
N PHE A 59 5.13 5.76 -16.69
CA PHE A 59 6.52 5.92 -17.13
C PHE A 59 6.77 5.54 -18.61
N ALA A 60 5.71 5.44 -19.42
CA ALA A 60 5.82 5.06 -20.84
C ALA A 60 6.90 5.81 -21.63
N THR A 61 7.13 7.08 -21.29
CA THR A 61 8.06 7.96 -21.99
C THR A 61 9.26 8.38 -21.14
N PHE A 62 9.48 7.71 -19.99
CA PHE A 62 10.62 8.05 -19.12
C PHE A 62 11.94 7.66 -19.78
N PRO A 63 12.92 8.58 -19.85
CA PRO A 63 14.17 8.31 -20.55
C PRO A 63 14.95 7.15 -19.95
N GLY A 64 15.30 6.17 -20.78
CA GLY A 64 16.11 5.02 -20.39
C GLY A 64 15.33 3.87 -19.74
N ALA A 65 14.03 4.02 -19.53
CA ALA A 65 13.17 2.95 -19.05
C ALA A 65 12.58 2.13 -20.21
N ASP A 66 12.21 0.88 -19.92
CA ASP A 66 11.49 0.00 -20.84
C ASP A 66 10.00 0.36 -20.85
N GLY A 67 9.68 1.49 -21.44
CA GLY A 67 8.33 2.00 -21.65
C GLY A 67 7.93 2.04 -23.12
N THR A 68 6.63 2.11 -23.39
CA THR A 68 6.12 2.18 -24.77
C THR A 68 4.97 3.19 -24.92
N THR A 69 4.86 3.75 -26.13
CA THR A 69 3.68 4.52 -26.57
C THR A 69 2.88 3.80 -27.66
N VAL A 70 3.13 2.50 -27.85
CA VAL A 70 2.43 1.65 -28.83
C VAL A 70 1.93 0.41 -28.11
N GLY A 71 0.63 0.18 -28.15
CA GLY A 71 -0.02 -0.98 -27.56
C GLY A 71 -0.47 -2.00 -28.60
N LYS A 72 -0.57 -3.26 -28.17
CA LYS A 72 -1.16 -4.36 -28.95
C LYS A 72 -2.62 -4.50 -28.59
N THR A 73 -3.49 -4.70 -29.59
CA THR A 73 -4.91 -4.99 -29.44
C THR A 73 -5.22 -6.35 -30.06
N HIS A 74 -6.44 -6.86 -29.86
CA HIS A 74 -6.87 -8.13 -30.43
C HIS A 74 -6.80 -8.18 -31.98
N ASP A 75 -6.87 -7.03 -32.63
CA ASP A 75 -6.91 -6.90 -34.09
C ASP A 75 -5.72 -6.11 -34.68
N GLY A 76 -4.72 -5.72 -33.87
CA GLY A 76 -3.55 -5.00 -34.37
C GLY A 76 -2.77 -4.23 -33.32
N THR A 77 -2.44 -3.00 -33.63
CA THR A 77 -1.71 -2.09 -32.72
C THR A 77 -2.33 -0.70 -32.77
N LEU A 78 -2.20 0.03 -31.66
CA LEU A 78 -2.59 1.43 -31.58
C LEU A 78 -1.50 2.26 -30.88
N ARG A 79 -1.59 3.59 -31.00
CA ARG A 79 -0.79 4.49 -30.16
C ARG A 79 -1.50 4.73 -28.86
N LEU A 80 -0.76 4.64 -27.74
CA LEU A 80 -1.27 5.07 -26.45
C LEU A 80 -1.57 6.56 -26.52
N HIS A 81 -2.69 6.97 -25.94
CA HIS A 81 -3.05 8.38 -25.81
C HIS A 81 -2.55 8.95 -24.49
N GLU A 82 -2.21 10.24 -24.49
CA GLU A 82 -1.93 10.96 -23.25
C GLU A 82 -3.23 11.23 -22.51
N SER A 83 -3.24 10.97 -21.20
CA SER A 83 -4.40 11.17 -20.32
C SER A 83 -4.06 12.03 -19.13
N ASP A 84 -5.08 12.51 -18.43
CA ASP A 84 -4.91 13.07 -17.10
C ASP A 84 -4.68 11.96 -16.07
N LEU A 85 -4.06 12.32 -14.92
CA LEU A 85 -3.95 11.42 -13.76
C LEU A 85 -5.33 11.16 -13.14
N GLU A 86 -6.15 12.22 -13.09
CA GLU A 86 -7.54 12.10 -12.67
C GLU A 86 -8.32 11.28 -13.70
N SER A 87 -9.01 10.27 -13.23
CA SER A 87 -9.84 9.41 -14.08
C SER A 87 -11.20 9.21 -13.42
N PRO A 88 -12.29 9.55 -14.10
CA PRO A 88 -13.65 9.31 -13.59
C PRO A 88 -14.06 7.83 -13.69
N ILE A 89 -13.23 7.01 -14.33
CA ILE A 89 -13.50 5.59 -14.60
C ILE A 89 -12.36 4.77 -14.06
N SER A 90 -12.70 3.73 -13.29
CA SER A 90 -11.79 2.68 -12.89
C SER A 90 -11.88 1.53 -13.88
N PRO A 91 -10.78 1.15 -14.55
CA PRO A 91 -10.74 -0.07 -15.33
C PRO A 91 -10.74 -1.28 -14.39
N ARG A 92 -11.17 -2.44 -14.89
CA ARG A 92 -11.27 -3.65 -14.09
C ARG A 92 -9.94 -4.36 -13.96
N ASN A 93 -9.62 -4.85 -12.76
CA ASN A 93 -8.30 -5.39 -12.40
C ASN A 93 -8.31 -6.74 -11.65
N GLY A 94 -9.42 -7.45 -11.56
CA GLY A 94 -9.48 -8.78 -10.97
C GLY A 94 -8.82 -9.87 -11.84
N TYR A 95 -8.62 -11.07 -11.28
CA TYR A 95 -7.91 -12.18 -11.91
C TYR A 95 -8.47 -12.60 -13.27
N ALA A 96 -9.80 -12.62 -13.42
CA ALA A 96 -10.43 -12.96 -14.70
C ALA A 96 -10.00 -11.97 -15.82
N PHE A 97 -9.89 -10.69 -15.49
CA PHE A 97 -9.47 -9.64 -16.42
C PHE A 97 -7.98 -9.73 -16.70
N TRP A 98 -7.18 -10.01 -15.68
CA TRP A 98 -5.74 -10.27 -15.85
C TRP A 98 -5.49 -11.42 -16.83
N VAL A 99 -6.19 -12.55 -16.69
CA VAL A 99 -6.08 -13.71 -17.60
C VAL A 99 -6.46 -13.32 -19.02
N GLN A 100 -7.53 -12.51 -19.19
CA GLN A 100 -7.98 -12.03 -20.48
C GLN A 100 -6.91 -11.15 -21.12
N ASP A 101 -6.43 -10.14 -20.42
CA ASP A 101 -5.47 -9.14 -20.90
C ASP A 101 -4.11 -9.77 -21.22
N TRP A 102 -3.65 -10.64 -20.34
CA TRP A 102 -2.42 -11.41 -20.53
C TRP A 102 -2.45 -12.26 -21.80
N ASN A 103 -3.62 -12.84 -22.13
CA ASN A 103 -3.88 -13.67 -23.30
C ASN A 103 -2.70 -14.59 -23.65
N ARG A 104 -2.28 -15.45 -22.70
CA ARG A 104 -1.15 -16.38 -22.86
C ARG A 104 0.18 -15.69 -23.19
N GLY A 105 0.40 -14.51 -22.65
CA GLY A 105 1.60 -13.69 -22.84
C GLY A 105 1.65 -12.88 -24.12
N ARG A 106 0.55 -12.76 -24.85
CA ARG A 106 0.48 -11.89 -26.04
C ARG A 106 0.29 -10.43 -25.70
N MET A 107 -0.29 -10.12 -24.52
CA MET A 107 -0.54 -8.76 -24.04
C MET A 107 -1.38 -7.94 -25.03
N ASP A 108 -2.45 -8.53 -25.55
CA ASP A 108 -3.18 -7.97 -26.67
C ASP A 108 -4.71 -8.00 -26.54
N HIS A 109 -5.26 -8.25 -25.33
CA HIS A 109 -6.71 -8.31 -25.11
C HIS A 109 -7.24 -7.27 -24.11
N PHE A 110 -6.46 -6.29 -23.70
CA PHE A 110 -6.91 -5.20 -22.80
C PHE A 110 -8.09 -4.42 -23.38
N ASP A 111 -8.17 -4.30 -24.70
CA ASP A 111 -9.28 -3.65 -25.39
C ASP A 111 -10.59 -4.46 -25.39
N LEU A 112 -10.56 -5.70 -24.96
CA LEU A 112 -11.74 -6.57 -24.88
C LEU A 112 -12.39 -6.58 -23.49
N VAL A 113 -11.74 -6.00 -22.45
CA VAL A 113 -12.34 -5.87 -21.13
C VAL A 113 -13.40 -4.77 -21.16
N PRO A 114 -14.64 -5.06 -20.74
CA PRO A 114 -15.69 -4.04 -20.68
C PRO A 114 -15.39 -2.99 -19.61
N ILE A 115 -15.42 -1.71 -19.99
CA ILE A 115 -15.16 -0.58 -19.08
C ILE A 115 -16.38 0.36 -19.13
N GLY A 116 -17.41 0.02 -18.40
CA GLY A 116 -18.64 0.83 -18.39
C GLY A 116 -19.14 1.18 -19.81
N ASN A 117 -19.25 2.47 -20.11
CA ASN A 117 -19.74 2.97 -21.40
C ASN A 117 -18.63 3.56 -22.30
N VAL A 118 -17.35 3.30 -21.98
CA VAL A 118 -16.22 3.77 -22.81
C VAL A 118 -15.65 2.64 -23.65
N PRO A 119 -14.98 2.96 -24.79
CA PRO A 119 -14.30 1.94 -25.59
C PRO A 119 -13.21 1.23 -24.77
N GLY A 120 -12.99 -0.08 -25.01
CA GLY A 120 -11.92 -0.84 -24.37
C GLY A 120 -10.53 -0.27 -24.64
N THR A 121 -10.35 0.51 -25.70
CA THR A 121 -9.09 1.24 -25.96
C THR A 121 -8.79 2.36 -24.96
N TYR A 122 -9.70 2.68 -24.06
CA TYR A 122 -9.52 3.66 -22.99
C TYR A 122 -8.28 3.36 -22.12
N VAL A 123 -8.01 2.10 -21.84
CA VAL A 123 -6.88 1.68 -20.98
C VAL A 123 -5.51 1.81 -21.65
N TYR A 124 -5.47 2.04 -22.97
CA TYR A 124 -4.21 2.29 -23.67
C TYR A 124 -3.79 3.75 -23.54
N ALA A 125 -3.48 4.13 -22.33
CA ALA A 125 -3.17 5.50 -21.95
C ALA A 125 -1.87 5.58 -21.15
N TYR A 126 -1.20 6.72 -21.28
CA TYR A 126 -0.16 7.12 -20.35
C TYR A 126 -0.48 8.52 -19.78
N VAL A 127 -0.19 8.71 -18.51
CA VAL A 127 -0.45 9.96 -17.82
C VAL A 127 0.51 11.04 -18.30
N ASN A 128 0.01 12.26 -18.53
CA ASN A 128 0.83 13.42 -18.85
C ASN A 128 1.96 13.59 -17.80
N PRO A 129 3.25 13.51 -18.20
CA PRO A 129 4.37 13.59 -17.27
C PRO A 129 4.40 14.87 -16.41
N ALA A 130 3.81 15.95 -16.90
CA ALA A 130 3.75 17.20 -16.14
C ALA A 130 2.83 17.10 -14.90
N GLN A 131 1.83 16.23 -14.92
CA GLN A 131 0.93 16.04 -13.78
C GLN A 131 1.55 15.14 -12.70
N ILE A 132 2.45 14.25 -13.10
CA ILE A 132 3.16 13.33 -12.21
C ILE A 132 4.65 13.70 -12.05
N GLN A 133 4.98 14.97 -12.24
CA GLN A 133 6.34 15.49 -12.16
C GLN A 133 7.08 15.07 -10.87
N PRO A 134 6.46 15.05 -9.67
CA PRO A 134 7.13 14.59 -8.46
C PRO A 134 7.66 13.15 -8.55
N TYR A 135 6.94 12.22 -9.15
CA TYR A 135 7.41 10.84 -9.37
C TYR A 135 8.60 10.80 -10.33
N TRP A 136 8.51 11.56 -11.42
CA TRP A 136 9.60 11.66 -12.38
C TRP A 136 10.85 12.32 -11.79
N ASP A 137 10.69 13.31 -10.91
CA ASP A 137 11.82 13.96 -10.23
C ASP A 137 12.48 13.00 -9.23
N LEU A 138 11.70 12.16 -8.53
CA LEU A 138 12.24 11.11 -7.68
C LEU A 138 13.01 10.07 -8.51
N ALA A 139 12.42 9.57 -9.60
CA ALA A 139 13.07 8.62 -10.50
C ALA A 139 14.37 9.17 -11.14
N LYS A 140 14.39 10.45 -11.52
CA LYS A 140 15.60 11.12 -12.04
C LYS A 140 16.71 11.28 -11.00
N ARG A 141 16.39 11.31 -9.71
CA ARG A 141 17.36 11.54 -8.63
C ARG A 141 17.79 10.27 -7.92
N TYR A 142 16.97 9.23 -7.98
CA TYR A 142 17.17 7.98 -7.25
C TYR A 142 17.03 6.78 -8.19
N VAL A 143 16.51 5.67 -7.74
CA VAL A 143 16.37 4.44 -8.54
C VAL A 143 14.93 4.28 -8.98
N LEU A 144 14.73 4.01 -10.27
CA LEU A 144 13.49 3.53 -10.86
C LEU A 144 13.67 2.07 -11.26
N SER A 145 12.82 1.17 -10.84
CA SER A 145 12.74 -0.19 -11.36
C SER A 145 11.64 -0.26 -12.41
N ASP A 146 11.99 -0.67 -13.62
CA ASP A 146 11.05 -0.78 -14.73
C ASP A 146 10.60 -2.23 -15.00
N HIS A 147 11.09 -3.18 -14.20
CA HIS A 147 10.69 -4.58 -14.23
C HIS A 147 10.30 -5.07 -12.81
N THR A 148 9.50 -4.29 -12.11
CA THR A 148 8.83 -4.74 -10.88
C THR A 148 7.45 -5.24 -11.26
N PHE A 149 7.13 -6.46 -10.86
CA PHE A 149 5.86 -7.11 -11.12
C PHE A 149 5.04 -7.23 -9.84
N GLN A 150 3.75 -7.17 -9.97
CA GLN A 150 2.83 -7.60 -8.92
C GLN A 150 3.08 -9.09 -8.62
N THR A 151 3.00 -9.52 -7.38
CA THR A 151 3.27 -10.91 -6.98
C THR A 151 2.27 -11.89 -7.59
N GLU A 152 1.03 -11.47 -7.76
CA GLU A 152 -0.04 -12.25 -8.37
C GLU A 152 -0.85 -11.39 -9.34
N GLY A 153 -1.43 -11.99 -10.38
CA GLY A 153 -2.33 -11.30 -11.31
C GLY A 153 -3.71 -11.07 -10.69
N SER A 154 -3.81 -10.14 -9.74
CA SER A 154 -4.98 -9.93 -8.90
C SER A 154 -5.17 -8.43 -8.60
N GLY A 155 -6.22 -8.10 -7.85
CA GLY A 155 -6.51 -6.73 -7.41
C GLY A 155 -5.90 -6.40 -6.05
N SER A 156 -6.29 -5.24 -5.52
CA SER A 156 -5.65 -4.59 -4.37
C SER A 156 -5.68 -5.41 -3.08
N PHE A 157 -6.74 -6.20 -2.81
CA PHE A 157 -6.81 -6.97 -1.58
C PHE A 157 -5.60 -7.91 -1.39
N THR A 158 -5.29 -8.71 -2.40
CA THR A 158 -4.12 -9.61 -2.34
C THR A 158 -2.81 -8.85 -2.46
N ALA A 159 -2.73 -7.83 -3.29
CA ALA A 159 -1.53 -7.01 -3.46
C ALA A 159 -1.08 -6.36 -2.15
N HIS A 160 -2.03 -5.86 -1.34
CA HIS A 160 -1.71 -5.35 0.00
C HIS A 160 -1.27 -6.46 0.97
N GLN A 161 -1.79 -7.70 0.84
CA GLN A 161 -1.26 -8.84 1.60
C GLN A 161 0.17 -9.19 1.18
N ASP A 162 0.47 -9.14 -0.12
CA ASP A 162 1.82 -9.38 -0.65
C ASP A 162 2.85 -8.40 -0.07
N LEU A 163 2.47 -7.13 0.13
CA LEU A 163 3.35 -6.10 0.70
C LEU A 163 3.63 -6.26 2.20
N ILE A 164 2.87 -7.09 2.90
CA ILE A 164 3.14 -7.41 4.33
C ILE A 164 3.62 -8.84 4.54
N ARG A 165 3.62 -9.68 3.48
CA ARG A 165 3.92 -11.11 3.62
C ARG A 165 4.72 -11.69 2.44
N GLY A 166 4.61 -11.13 1.23
CA GLY A 166 5.25 -11.66 0.02
C GLY A 166 4.47 -12.79 -0.64
N GLY A 167 3.16 -12.88 -0.43
CA GLY A 167 2.29 -13.89 -1.04
C GLY A 167 1.13 -14.27 -0.13
N THR A 168 0.14 -14.92 -0.70
CA THR A 168 -1.15 -15.21 -0.04
C THR A 168 -1.39 -16.70 0.21
N GLU A 169 -0.33 -17.55 0.19
CA GLU A 169 -0.43 -18.99 0.37
C GLU A 169 -1.07 -19.35 1.72
N LEU A 170 -2.07 -20.24 1.67
CA LEU A 170 -2.77 -20.72 2.85
C LEU A 170 -2.11 -21.98 3.48
N GLY A 171 -1.11 -22.55 2.81
CA GLY A 171 -0.37 -23.72 3.29
C GLY A 171 -1.02 -25.06 2.97
N ASP A 172 -2.10 -25.08 2.20
CA ASP A 172 -2.85 -26.26 1.79
C ASP A 172 -2.87 -26.48 0.25
N GLY A 173 -1.99 -25.79 -0.47
CA GLY A 173 -1.93 -25.84 -1.93
C GLY A 173 -2.79 -24.79 -2.62
N HIS A 174 -3.26 -23.78 -1.87
CA HIS A 174 -4.04 -22.67 -2.39
C HIS A 174 -3.43 -21.32 -1.99
N ASN A 175 -3.54 -20.34 -2.89
CA ASN A 175 -3.37 -18.93 -2.61
C ASN A 175 -4.72 -18.22 -2.67
N LEU A 176 -4.86 -17.14 -1.93
CA LEU A 176 -5.94 -16.19 -2.17
C LEU A 176 -5.70 -15.49 -3.50
N ILE A 177 -6.79 -15.19 -4.18
CA ILE A 177 -6.79 -14.39 -5.41
C ILE A 177 -8.05 -13.52 -5.41
N ASP A 178 -8.02 -12.37 -6.09
CA ASP A 178 -9.14 -11.43 -6.15
C ASP A 178 -9.57 -10.82 -4.80
N PHE A 179 -10.65 -10.13 -4.85
CA PHE A 179 -11.29 -9.45 -3.74
C PHE A 179 -12.18 -10.40 -2.95
N PRO A 180 -12.43 -10.16 -1.66
CA PRO A 180 -13.50 -10.81 -0.93
C PRO A 180 -14.86 -10.53 -1.55
N SER A 181 -15.78 -11.49 -1.46
CA SER A 181 -17.10 -11.45 -2.09
C SER A 181 -18.02 -10.32 -1.62
N GLN A 182 -17.69 -9.66 -0.51
CA GLN A 182 -18.48 -8.55 0.06
C GLN A 182 -17.58 -7.51 0.73
N ALA A 183 -17.90 -6.25 0.54
CA ALA A 183 -17.29 -5.13 1.27
C ALA A 183 -17.95 -4.95 2.66
N PRO A 184 -17.24 -4.41 3.68
CA PRO A 184 -15.81 -4.10 3.67
C PRO A 184 -14.96 -5.37 3.70
N TRP A 185 -13.69 -5.25 3.33
CA TRP A 185 -12.75 -6.38 3.35
C TRP A 185 -12.29 -6.74 4.77
N GLY A 186 -11.55 -7.84 4.86
CA GLY A 186 -10.88 -8.21 6.08
C GLY A 186 -11.79 -8.82 7.15
N CYS A 187 -11.38 -8.71 8.39
CA CYS A 187 -12.10 -9.26 9.53
C CYS A 187 -13.43 -8.54 9.81
N ASP A 188 -13.62 -7.37 9.25
CA ASP A 188 -14.86 -6.58 9.37
C ASP A 188 -15.88 -6.93 8.27
N ALA A 189 -15.56 -7.86 7.37
CA ALA A 189 -16.47 -8.33 6.34
C ALA A 189 -17.77 -8.91 6.92
N PRO A 190 -18.90 -8.81 6.22
CA PRO A 190 -20.16 -9.39 6.66
C PRO A 190 -20.06 -10.91 6.86
N PRO A 191 -20.83 -11.50 7.82
CA PRO A 191 -20.87 -12.96 7.97
C PRO A 191 -21.27 -13.66 6.67
N GLY A 192 -20.50 -14.67 6.28
CA GLY A 192 -20.70 -15.41 5.03
C GLY A 192 -19.92 -14.87 3.85
N SER A 193 -19.14 -13.81 4.02
CA SER A 193 -18.16 -13.39 3.03
C SER A 193 -17.11 -14.48 2.81
N THR A 194 -16.70 -14.64 1.56
CA THR A 194 -15.69 -15.61 1.11
C THR A 194 -14.57 -14.90 0.36
N THR A 195 -13.44 -15.55 0.24
CA THR A 195 -12.38 -15.19 -0.69
C THR A 195 -12.40 -16.11 -1.89
N SER A 196 -11.74 -15.72 -2.97
CA SER A 196 -11.46 -16.63 -4.07
C SER A 196 -10.07 -17.26 -3.91
N LEU A 197 -9.87 -18.40 -4.54
CA LEU A 197 -8.62 -19.17 -4.45
C LEU A 197 -8.05 -19.46 -5.83
N ILE A 198 -6.74 -19.64 -5.87
CA ILE A 198 -6.03 -20.22 -7.00
C ILE A 198 -5.19 -21.41 -6.52
N THR A 199 -5.27 -22.53 -7.24
CA THR A 199 -4.51 -23.74 -6.92
C THR A 199 -3.10 -23.70 -7.48
N GLU A 200 -2.21 -24.58 -7.03
CA GLU A 200 -0.88 -24.78 -7.61
C GLU A 200 -0.90 -25.07 -9.13
N ASN A 201 -1.99 -25.62 -9.64
CA ASN A 201 -2.17 -25.92 -11.06
C ASN A 201 -2.91 -24.78 -11.81
N ASN A 202 -2.99 -23.59 -11.22
CA ASN A 202 -3.61 -22.41 -11.79
C ASN A 202 -5.12 -22.54 -12.04
N GLN A 203 -5.81 -23.38 -11.26
CA GLN A 203 -7.26 -23.45 -11.29
C GLN A 203 -7.83 -22.36 -10.37
N TRP A 204 -8.63 -21.48 -10.94
CA TRP A 204 -9.37 -20.47 -10.19
C TRP A 204 -10.64 -21.05 -9.57
N LEU A 205 -10.81 -20.84 -8.29
CA LEU A 205 -11.95 -21.26 -7.47
C LEU A 205 -12.62 -19.99 -6.93
N HIS A 206 -13.59 -19.50 -7.70
CA HIS A 206 -14.27 -18.24 -7.39
C HIS A 206 -15.14 -18.40 -6.15
N ASP A 207 -15.00 -17.50 -5.15
CA ASP A 207 -15.76 -17.45 -3.88
C ASP A 207 -15.75 -18.76 -3.05
N ASP A 208 -14.78 -19.64 -3.28
CA ASP A 208 -14.68 -20.96 -2.61
C ASP A 208 -13.62 -20.95 -1.49
N GLY A 209 -13.12 -19.79 -1.13
CA GLY A 209 -12.09 -19.62 -0.11
C GLY A 209 -12.63 -19.30 1.28
N PRO A 210 -11.75 -19.17 2.27
CA PRO A 210 -12.12 -18.88 3.65
C PRO A 210 -12.69 -17.45 3.79
N PHE A 211 -13.32 -17.21 4.94
CA PHE A 211 -13.66 -15.85 5.38
C PHE A 211 -12.39 -14.97 5.43
N PRO A 212 -12.44 -13.70 4.97
CA PRO A 212 -11.25 -12.86 4.78
C PRO A 212 -10.63 -12.35 6.10
N CYS A 213 -10.60 -13.17 7.13
CA CYS A 213 -9.96 -12.88 8.41
C CYS A 213 -8.91 -13.96 8.71
N LEU A 214 -7.70 -13.69 8.28
CA LEU A 214 -6.63 -14.64 8.06
C LEU A 214 -5.76 -14.85 9.30
N THR A 215 -5.10 -16.00 9.39
CA THR A 215 -4.27 -16.38 10.53
C THR A 215 -2.83 -16.69 10.17
N TYR A 216 -2.42 -16.52 8.94
CA TYR A 216 -1.06 -16.74 8.51
C TYR A 216 -0.08 -15.71 9.08
N SER A 217 1.19 -16.06 9.12
CA SER A 217 2.25 -15.14 9.58
C SER A 217 2.53 -14.05 8.55
N THR A 218 2.86 -12.86 9.05
CA THR A 218 3.26 -11.70 8.26
C THR A 218 4.58 -11.12 8.78
N LEU A 219 5.12 -10.10 8.13
CA LEU A 219 6.29 -9.37 8.63
C LEU A 219 6.12 -8.91 10.09
N ARG A 220 4.88 -8.59 10.51
CA ARG A 220 4.58 -8.25 11.90
C ARG A 220 5.12 -9.30 12.89
N ASP A 221 4.93 -10.59 12.63
CA ASP A 221 5.31 -11.66 13.56
C ASP A 221 6.84 -11.75 13.75
N VAL A 222 7.58 -11.61 12.66
CA VAL A 222 9.04 -11.67 12.70
C VAL A 222 9.67 -10.37 13.24
N LEU A 223 9.01 -9.23 13.00
CA LEU A 223 9.42 -7.94 13.57
C LEU A 223 9.23 -7.93 15.10
N ASP A 224 8.09 -8.39 15.59
CA ASP A 224 7.78 -8.46 17.03
C ASP A 224 8.71 -9.43 17.75
N ALA A 225 8.98 -10.59 17.17
CA ALA A 225 9.94 -11.55 17.72
C ALA A 225 11.34 -10.95 17.91
N LYS A 226 11.72 -9.96 17.11
CA LYS A 226 12.99 -9.20 17.22
C LYS A 226 12.83 -7.88 17.98
N GLN A 227 11.62 -7.58 18.48
CA GLN A 227 11.32 -6.31 19.14
C GLN A 227 11.67 -5.11 18.25
N LEU A 228 11.37 -5.19 16.97
CA LEU A 228 11.47 -4.10 16.00
C LEU A 228 10.16 -3.35 15.95
N SER A 229 10.23 -2.03 16.02
CA SER A 229 9.03 -1.20 15.91
C SER A 229 8.50 -1.18 14.48
N TRP A 230 7.19 -1.29 14.35
CA TRP A 230 6.52 -1.18 13.06
C TRP A 230 5.20 -0.41 13.18
N ARG A 231 4.75 0.16 12.08
CA ARG A 231 3.49 0.89 12.02
C ARG A 231 2.90 0.87 10.62
N TYR A 232 1.58 0.72 10.57
CA TYR A 232 0.78 0.82 9.34
C TYR A 232 -0.06 2.09 9.42
N TYR A 233 0.24 3.05 8.56
CA TYR A 233 -0.47 4.33 8.45
C TYR A 233 -1.47 4.21 7.32
N ALA A 234 -2.76 4.31 7.64
CA ALA A 234 -3.84 4.17 6.68
C ALA A 234 -5.04 5.03 7.09
N PRO A 235 -5.99 5.28 6.18
CA PRO A 235 -7.26 5.89 6.50
C PRO A 235 -7.98 5.14 7.63
N ALA A 236 -8.88 5.83 8.34
CA ALA A 236 -9.61 5.23 9.44
C ALA A 236 -10.59 4.17 8.93
N VAL A 237 -10.64 3.02 9.60
CA VAL A 237 -11.66 2.00 9.36
C VAL A 237 -12.97 2.39 10.02
N GLY A 238 -14.10 2.07 9.41
CA GLY A 238 -15.44 2.27 9.96
C GLY A 238 -16.36 3.08 9.05
N GLY A 239 -17.67 2.95 9.29
CA GLY A 239 -18.73 3.58 8.48
C GLY A 239 -19.42 2.61 7.52
N SER A 240 -20.48 3.06 6.85
CA SER A 240 -21.33 2.22 6.00
C SER A 240 -20.61 1.64 4.78
N PHE A 241 -19.48 2.21 4.40
CA PHE A 241 -18.70 1.82 3.24
C PHE A 241 -17.24 1.51 3.60
N GLY A 242 -16.99 1.22 4.86
CA GLY A 242 -15.85 0.51 5.15
C GLY A 242 -14.72 1.15 5.85
N GLY A 243 -14.05 2.00 5.35
CA GLY A 243 -12.82 2.42 5.97
C GLY A 243 -11.74 1.35 6.11
N ASN A 244 -11.92 0.17 5.57
CA ASN A 244 -10.87 -0.85 5.47
C ASN A 244 -10.07 -0.67 4.18
N LEU A 245 -10.19 0.51 3.61
CA LEU A 245 -9.55 0.91 2.39
C LEU A 245 -8.07 0.52 2.45
N TRP A 246 -7.72 -0.52 1.73
CA TRP A 246 -6.37 -1.05 1.56
C TRP A 246 -5.60 -1.30 2.87
N ASN A 247 -6.30 -1.53 3.99
CA ASN A 247 -5.65 -1.87 5.25
C ASN A 247 -5.37 -3.38 5.34
N ALA A 248 -4.17 -3.80 4.91
CA ALA A 248 -3.77 -5.20 4.91
C ALA A 248 -3.95 -5.88 6.28
N PHE A 249 -3.68 -5.18 7.38
CA PHE A 249 -3.77 -5.75 8.71
C PHE A 249 -5.20 -5.85 9.26
N ASP A 250 -6.19 -5.25 8.60
CA ASP A 250 -7.60 -5.55 8.91
C ASP A 250 -7.97 -7.01 8.58
N ALA A 251 -7.31 -7.59 7.57
CA ALA A 251 -7.47 -9.00 7.23
C ALA A 251 -6.68 -9.96 8.15
N ILE A 252 -5.84 -9.46 9.05
CA ILE A 252 -5.02 -10.29 9.93
C ILE A 252 -5.65 -10.37 11.32
N LYS A 253 -6.26 -11.52 11.63
CA LYS A 253 -7.02 -11.75 12.86
C LYS A 253 -6.27 -11.37 14.14
N ALA A 254 -4.99 -11.72 14.22
CA ALA A 254 -4.17 -11.45 15.38
C ALA A 254 -3.97 -9.93 15.62
N VAL A 255 -3.89 -9.14 14.55
CA VAL A 255 -3.76 -7.68 14.63
C VAL A 255 -5.11 -7.04 14.84
N ARG A 256 -6.12 -7.38 14.02
CA ARG A 256 -7.45 -6.75 14.06
C ARG A 256 -8.12 -6.84 15.44
N TYR A 257 -8.00 -8.00 16.08
CA TYR A 257 -8.58 -8.23 17.40
C TYR A 257 -7.55 -8.21 18.54
N GLY A 258 -6.29 -7.90 18.23
CA GLY A 258 -5.19 -7.78 19.18
C GLY A 258 -4.98 -6.35 19.67
N SER A 259 -4.09 -6.19 20.65
CA SER A 259 -3.67 -4.87 21.17
C SER A 259 -2.98 -4.00 20.12
N GLU A 260 -2.35 -4.62 19.12
CA GLU A 260 -1.61 -3.95 18.05
C GLU A 260 -2.51 -3.11 17.15
N TRP A 261 -3.79 -3.45 17.05
CA TRP A 261 -4.75 -2.59 16.36
C TRP A 261 -4.76 -1.16 16.91
N ASN A 262 -4.61 -1.01 18.22
CA ASN A 262 -4.60 0.30 18.88
C ASN A 262 -3.21 0.96 18.93
N THR A 263 -2.13 0.19 18.77
CA THR A 263 -0.76 0.69 18.95
C THR A 263 0.03 0.83 17.67
N ASN A 264 -0.22 -0.04 16.71
CA ASN A 264 0.54 -0.14 15.46
C ASN A 264 -0.25 0.30 14.22
N GLN A 265 -1.60 0.32 14.28
CA GLN A 265 -2.42 0.94 13.25
C GLN A 265 -2.56 2.44 13.53
N ALA A 266 -2.17 3.28 12.58
CA ALA A 266 -2.17 4.72 12.72
C ALA A 266 -3.12 5.37 11.72
N SER A 267 -4.26 5.84 12.21
CA SER A 267 -5.25 6.59 11.41
C SER A 267 -5.51 7.97 12.01
N PRO A 268 -5.64 9.01 11.19
CA PRO A 268 -5.43 8.97 9.74
C PRO A 268 -3.95 8.74 9.36
N GLU A 269 -3.70 8.39 8.11
CA GLU A 269 -2.37 8.17 7.53
C GLU A 269 -1.41 9.35 7.71
N THR A 270 -1.95 10.56 7.81
CA THR A 270 -1.18 11.78 8.07
C THR A 270 -0.44 11.79 9.41
N LYS A 271 -0.73 10.84 10.32
CA LYS A 271 0.06 10.64 11.56
C LYS A 271 1.52 10.31 11.29
N VAL A 272 1.86 9.82 10.09
CA VAL A 272 3.25 9.63 9.67
C VAL A 272 4.05 10.92 9.80
N PHE A 273 3.49 12.08 9.45
CA PHE A 273 4.16 13.38 9.62
C PHE A 273 4.42 13.72 11.09
N THR A 274 3.56 13.29 11.98
CA THR A 274 3.73 13.48 13.43
C THR A 274 4.90 12.66 13.95
N ASP A 275 4.98 11.38 13.56
CA ASP A 275 6.05 10.49 14.02
C ASP A 275 7.41 10.92 13.44
N ILE A 276 7.46 11.35 12.18
CA ILE A 276 8.67 11.93 11.59
C ILE A 276 9.11 13.18 12.36
N SER A 277 8.20 14.12 12.60
CA SER A 277 8.53 15.39 13.26
C SER A 277 8.98 15.22 14.72
N ARG A 278 8.54 14.15 15.37
CA ARG A 278 8.93 13.78 16.74
C ARG A 278 10.17 12.90 16.82
N ASN A 279 10.78 12.59 15.66
CA ASN A 279 11.88 11.62 15.56
C ASN A 279 11.52 10.25 16.17
N THR A 280 10.29 9.80 15.93
CA THR A 280 9.75 8.52 16.40
C THR A 280 9.31 7.63 15.23
N LEU A 281 9.89 7.82 14.05
CA LEU A 281 9.62 6.96 12.89
C LEU A 281 9.97 5.50 13.26
N PRO A 282 9.09 4.51 13.03
CA PRO A 282 9.37 3.10 13.31
C PRO A 282 10.49 2.53 12.46
N ALA A 283 10.97 1.34 12.82
CA ALA A 283 11.92 0.60 11.98
C ALA A 283 11.29 0.21 10.64
N VAL A 284 10.04 -0.26 10.65
CA VAL A 284 9.28 -0.51 9.41
C VAL A 284 7.98 0.28 9.44
N SER A 285 7.70 0.96 8.35
CA SER A 285 6.47 1.76 8.16
C SER A 285 5.85 1.44 6.81
N TRP A 286 4.55 1.11 6.80
CA TRP A 286 3.73 1.12 5.60
C TRP A 286 2.85 2.36 5.64
N VAL A 287 2.77 3.08 4.53
CA VAL A 287 1.99 4.32 4.43
C VAL A 287 1.09 4.22 3.22
N VAL A 288 -0.19 4.08 3.48
CA VAL A 288 -1.27 4.00 2.49
C VAL A 288 -2.06 5.29 2.55
N PRO A 289 -2.24 6.01 1.47
CA PRO A 289 -2.98 7.26 1.44
C PRO A 289 -4.50 7.04 1.52
N ASP A 290 -5.22 8.14 1.76
CA ASP A 290 -6.66 8.20 1.46
C ASP A 290 -6.87 8.07 -0.06
N TYR A 291 -8.03 7.57 -0.47
CA TYR A 291 -8.44 7.33 -1.86
C TYR A 291 -8.07 8.49 -2.80
N GLN A 292 -8.36 9.74 -2.39
CA GLN A 292 -8.07 10.91 -3.19
C GLN A 292 -6.57 11.12 -3.47
N ASN A 293 -5.71 10.57 -2.62
CA ASN A 293 -4.26 10.77 -2.66
C ASN A 293 -3.50 9.54 -3.20
N SER A 294 -4.22 8.54 -3.70
CA SER A 294 -3.67 7.21 -3.99
C SER A 294 -3.31 6.97 -5.44
N ASP A 295 -3.72 7.81 -6.37
CA ASP A 295 -3.70 7.60 -7.83
C ASP A 295 -4.76 6.62 -8.35
N HIS A 296 -5.52 5.95 -7.46
CA HIS A 296 -6.58 5.02 -7.86
C HIS A 296 -7.54 5.68 -8.86
N PRO A 297 -7.81 5.11 -10.04
CA PRO A 297 -8.80 5.64 -10.96
C PRO A 297 -10.21 5.57 -10.36
N GLY A 298 -11.18 6.25 -10.95
CA GLY A 298 -12.55 6.31 -10.43
C GLY A 298 -12.76 7.46 -9.44
N ASP A 299 -12.81 8.70 -9.93
CA ASP A 299 -13.00 9.93 -9.13
C ASP A 299 -11.87 10.23 -8.13
N ASN A 300 -10.64 9.84 -8.44
CA ASN A 300 -9.46 10.29 -7.72
C ASN A 300 -9.19 11.78 -7.93
N SER A 301 -8.11 12.27 -7.37
CA SER A 301 -7.62 13.63 -7.64
C SER A 301 -6.16 13.60 -8.10
N ASP A 302 -5.64 14.75 -8.51
CA ASP A 302 -4.24 14.89 -8.93
C ASP A 302 -3.26 15.08 -7.74
N THR A 303 -3.65 14.66 -6.54
CA THR A 303 -2.89 14.92 -5.31
C THR A 303 -1.83 13.86 -5.01
N GLY A 304 -1.97 12.63 -5.54
CA GLY A 304 -1.08 11.50 -5.24
C GLY A 304 0.42 11.80 -5.39
N PRO A 305 0.88 12.38 -6.50
CA PRO A 305 2.30 12.73 -6.66
C PRO A 305 2.80 13.72 -5.60
N SER A 306 1.95 14.66 -5.20
CA SER A 306 2.27 15.61 -4.14
C SER A 306 2.26 14.95 -2.76
N TRP A 307 1.34 14.02 -2.49
CA TRP A 307 1.31 13.25 -1.27
C TRP A 307 2.63 12.51 -1.05
N VAL A 308 3.07 11.73 -2.03
CA VAL A 308 4.35 11.02 -1.98
C VAL A 308 5.51 12.00 -1.78
N ALA A 309 5.56 13.09 -2.55
CA ALA A 309 6.59 14.11 -2.39
C ALA A 309 6.63 14.69 -0.98
N GLN A 310 5.47 14.97 -0.34
CA GLN A 310 5.44 15.53 1.01
C GLN A 310 5.89 14.53 2.09
N VAL A 311 5.56 13.24 1.95
CA VAL A 311 6.05 12.21 2.89
C VAL A 311 7.58 12.04 2.73
N VAL A 312 8.06 11.94 1.49
CA VAL A 312 9.50 11.86 1.19
C VAL A 312 10.24 13.11 1.68
N ASN A 313 9.71 14.32 1.44
CA ASN A 313 10.29 15.57 1.94
C ASN A 313 10.37 15.57 3.47
N ALA A 314 9.29 15.16 4.15
CA ALA A 314 9.29 15.15 5.61
C ALA A 314 10.38 14.25 6.19
N ILE A 315 10.61 13.08 5.59
CA ILE A 315 11.70 12.17 5.98
C ILE A 315 13.05 12.76 5.59
N GLY A 316 13.18 13.25 4.36
CA GLY A 316 14.43 13.82 3.82
C GLY A 316 14.95 15.03 4.60
N GLU A 317 14.05 15.83 5.13
CA GLU A 317 14.36 17.01 5.96
C GLU A 317 14.51 16.69 7.46
N SER A 318 14.31 15.42 7.86
CA SER A 318 14.41 14.96 9.24
C SER A 318 15.77 14.32 9.55
N PRO A 319 16.12 14.16 10.84
CA PRO A 319 17.32 13.40 11.25
C PRO A 319 17.31 11.92 10.82
N ALA A 320 16.16 11.37 10.44
CA ALA A 320 16.05 9.98 9.99
C ALA A 320 16.63 9.75 8.60
N TRP A 321 16.80 10.80 7.78
CA TRP A 321 17.25 10.68 6.38
C TRP A 321 18.48 9.81 6.19
N ASP A 322 19.55 10.07 6.96
CA ASP A 322 20.83 9.40 6.79
C ASP A 322 20.81 7.89 7.04
N SER A 323 19.70 7.36 7.54
CA SER A 323 19.54 5.93 7.85
C SER A 323 18.23 5.33 7.33
N THR A 324 17.59 6.00 6.35
CA THR A 324 16.28 5.57 5.81
C THR A 324 16.40 5.11 4.37
N ALA A 325 15.68 4.04 4.05
CA ALA A 325 15.26 3.68 2.69
C ALA A 325 13.75 3.85 2.56
N ILE A 326 13.31 4.48 1.47
CA ILE A 326 11.90 4.64 1.12
C ILE A 326 11.67 3.88 -0.18
N VAL A 327 10.66 3.03 -0.20
CA VAL A 327 10.16 2.34 -1.39
C VAL A 327 8.80 2.91 -1.72
N VAL A 328 8.67 3.55 -2.86
CA VAL A 328 7.36 3.94 -3.42
C VAL A 328 6.98 2.89 -4.43
N VAL A 329 5.82 2.27 -4.26
CA VAL A 329 5.35 1.17 -5.12
C VAL A 329 3.85 1.29 -5.32
N TRP A 330 3.38 0.91 -6.50
CA TRP A 330 1.95 0.73 -6.76
C TRP A 330 1.60 -0.73 -6.46
N ASP A 331 0.44 -0.94 -5.89
CA ASP A 331 -0.01 -2.25 -5.42
C ASP A 331 -0.33 -3.18 -6.59
N ASP A 332 -1.19 -2.73 -7.50
CA ASP A 332 -1.59 -3.47 -8.69
C ASP A 332 -1.67 -2.61 -9.97
N TRP A 333 -1.99 -3.25 -11.06
CA TRP A 333 -1.99 -2.71 -12.41
C TRP A 333 -3.22 -1.85 -12.77
N GLY A 334 -4.30 -1.94 -12.01
CA GLY A 334 -5.51 -1.12 -12.16
C GLY A 334 -6.21 -1.24 -13.50
N GLY A 335 -6.09 -2.35 -14.22
CA GLY A 335 -6.70 -2.52 -15.53
C GLY A 335 -6.04 -1.75 -16.68
N TRP A 336 -4.95 -1.01 -16.43
CA TRP A 336 -4.25 -0.25 -17.46
C TRP A 336 -3.32 -1.14 -18.29
N TYR A 337 -3.13 -0.76 -19.57
CA TYR A 337 -2.23 -1.47 -20.47
C TYR A 337 -0.78 -1.44 -19.99
N ASP A 338 -0.10 -2.57 -20.12
CA ASP A 338 1.36 -2.70 -20.07
C ASP A 338 1.82 -3.59 -21.20
N HIS A 339 2.97 -3.25 -21.82
CA HIS A 339 3.45 -4.00 -22.97
C HIS A 339 4.34 -5.19 -22.59
N VAL A 340 4.90 -5.20 -21.37
CA VAL A 340 5.83 -6.23 -20.94
C VAL A 340 5.08 -7.42 -20.36
N LYS A 341 5.32 -8.56 -20.95
CA LYS A 341 4.77 -9.82 -20.48
C LYS A 341 5.38 -10.20 -19.13
N PRO A 342 4.56 -10.55 -18.11
CA PRO A 342 5.08 -11.10 -16.86
C PRO A 342 5.95 -12.33 -17.13
N PRO A 343 7.00 -12.58 -16.32
CA PRO A 343 7.74 -13.83 -16.36
C PRO A 343 6.79 -15.02 -16.18
N GLY A 344 6.80 -15.95 -17.05
CA GLY A 344 5.90 -17.09 -17.28
C GLY A 344 4.98 -17.54 -16.16
N LEU A 345 3.93 -18.29 -16.51
CA LEU A 345 3.05 -18.91 -15.53
C LEU A 345 3.86 -19.85 -14.63
N HIS A 346 3.94 -19.50 -13.38
CA HIS A 346 4.43 -20.35 -12.30
C HIS A 346 3.24 -20.96 -11.55
N ARG A 347 3.49 -21.57 -10.38
CA ARG A 347 2.43 -21.99 -9.45
C ARG A 347 1.56 -20.77 -9.11
N TYR A 348 0.29 -21.01 -8.87
CA TYR A 348 -0.67 -19.97 -8.44
C TYR A 348 -0.83 -18.78 -9.41
N GLY A 349 -0.83 -19.05 -10.71
CA GLY A 349 -1.06 -18.02 -11.73
C GLY A 349 0.18 -17.25 -12.18
N GLY A 350 1.27 -17.29 -11.39
CA GLY A 350 2.50 -16.54 -11.69
C GLY A 350 2.40 -15.06 -11.32
N LEU A 351 3.38 -14.26 -11.75
CA LEU A 351 3.41 -12.82 -11.47
C LEU A 351 2.34 -12.06 -12.25
N GLY A 352 1.83 -10.99 -11.65
CA GLY A 352 0.95 -10.03 -12.28
C GLY A 352 1.67 -9.10 -13.27
N PHE A 353 0.99 -8.05 -13.73
CA PHE A 353 1.61 -7.07 -14.64
C PHE A 353 2.60 -6.18 -13.88
N ARG A 354 3.38 -5.40 -14.65
CA ARG A 354 4.34 -4.47 -14.07
C ARG A 354 3.64 -3.34 -13.33
N VAL A 355 4.20 -3.03 -12.17
CA VAL A 355 3.88 -1.83 -11.40
C VAL A 355 5.15 -0.99 -11.23
N PRO A 356 5.06 0.34 -11.15
CA PRO A 356 6.24 1.15 -10.91
C PRO A 356 6.80 0.94 -9.49
N MET A 357 8.13 0.99 -9.36
CA MET A 357 8.78 1.05 -8.05
C MET A 357 9.92 2.06 -8.07
N ILE A 358 9.91 3.01 -7.13
CA ILE A 358 10.97 4.02 -6.95
C ILE A 358 11.61 3.80 -5.59
N VAL A 359 12.94 3.66 -5.56
CA VAL A 359 13.67 3.47 -4.29
C VAL A 359 14.56 4.66 -3.99
N ILE A 360 14.32 5.27 -2.83
CA ILE A 360 14.85 6.56 -2.41
C ILE A 360 15.65 6.38 -1.13
N SER A 361 16.89 6.86 -1.12
CA SER A 361 17.77 6.80 0.05
C SER A 361 18.99 7.71 -0.19
N PRO A 362 19.67 8.18 0.84
CA PRO A 362 20.98 8.83 0.68
C PRO A 362 22.02 7.94 0.01
N PHE A 363 21.84 6.62 0.03
CA PHE A 363 22.73 5.62 -0.56
C PHE A 363 22.21 5.02 -1.87
N ALA A 364 21.01 5.38 -2.32
CA ALA A 364 20.49 4.89 -3.59
C ALA A 364 21.32 5.41 -4.76
N LYS A 365 21.54 4.61 -5.80
CA LYS A 365 22.19 5.05 -7.03
C LYS A 365 21.45 6.23 -7.64
N GLN A 366 22.16 7.15 -8.25
CA GLN A 366 21.59 8.38 -8.77
C GLN A 366 21.12 8.23 -10.21
N GLY A 367 19.83 8.52 -10.47
CA GLY A 367 19.27 8.49 -11.82
C GLY A 367 19.45 7.13 -12.50
N TYR A 368 19.32 6.08 -11.71
CA TYR A 368 19.54 4.71 -12.18
C TYR A 368 18.22 4.04 -12.49
N VAL A 369 18.08 3.55 -13.72
CA VAL A 369 16.97 2.68 -14.10
C VAL A 369 17.46 1.24 -14.04
N SER A 370 16.81 0.42 -13.23
CA SER A 370 17.08 -1.02 -13.14
C SER A 370 16.12 -1.78 -14.05
N HIS A 371 16.68 -2.67 -14.87
CA HIS A 371 15.96 -3.57 -15.76
C HIS A 371 15.91 -5.02 -15.23
N ASN A 372 16.32 -5.22 -13.98
CA ASN A 372 16.23 -6.53 -13.34
C ASN A 372 14.81 -6.80 -12.88
N GLU A 373 14.42 -8.08 -12.91
CA GLU A 373 13.09 -8.52 -12.49
C GLU A 373 12.98 -8.55 -10.97
N TYR A 374 11.99 -7.85 -10.45
CA TYR A 374 11.58 -7.81 -9.04
C TYR A 374 10.08 -8.04 -8.92
N GLU A 375 9.63 -8.28 -7.71
CA GLU A 375 8.22 -8.36 -7.37
C GLU A 375 7.97 -7.77 -5.97
N LEU A 376 6.70 -7.72 -5.51
CA LEU A 376 6.37 -7.15 -4.20
C LEU A 376 7.04 -7.93 -3.06
N GLY A 377 7.20 -9.26 -3.19
CA GLY A 377 7.95 -10.09 -2.24
C GLY A 377 9.44 -9.71 -2.12
N SER A 378 10.03 -9.04 -3.12
CA SER A 378 11.38 -8.48 -3.01
C SER A 378 11.48 -7.38 -1.96
N ILE A 379 10.40 -6.64 -1.72
CA ILE A 379 10.31 -5.62 -0.66
C ILE A 379 10.27 -6.29 0.72
N VAL A 380 9.50 -7.37 0.86
CA VAL A 380 9.45 -8.19 2.08
C VAL A 380 10.84 -8.74 2.39
N ARG A 381 11.49 -9.36 1.40
CA ARG A 381 12.87 -9.86 1.50
C ARG A 381 13.85 -8.78 1.91
N PHE A 382 13.75 -7.58 1.36
CA PHE A 382 14.61 -6.45 1.72
C PHE A 382 14.49 -6.06 3.19
N ILE A 383 13.27 -6.06 3.74
CA ILE A 383 13.01 -5.79 5.16
C ILE A 383 13.64 -6.89 6.01
N GLU A 384 13.42 -8.15 5.66
CA GLU A 384 13.96 -9.30 6.38
C GLU A 384 15.50 -9.31 6.39
N ASP A 385 16.12 -9.08 5.25
CA ASP A 385 17.58 -9.07 5.11
C ASP A 385 18.23 -7.92 5.89
N ASN A 386 17.55 -6.78 6.01
CA ASN A 386 18.09 -5.63 6.74
C ASN A 386 18.24 -5.91 8.24
N TRP A 387 17.37 -6.70 8.84
CA TRP A 387 17.42 -7.05 10.26
C TRP A 387 17.73 -8.51 10.56
N ASN A 388 18.13 -9.27 9.53
CA ASN A 388 18.39 -10.71 9.62
C ASN A 388 17.21 -11.44 10.29
N LEU A 389 16.03 -11.22 9.74
CA LEU A 389 14.80 -11.89 10.14
C LEU A 389 14.71 -13.26 9.45
N PRO A 390 14.01 -14.24 10.04
CA PRO A 390 13.65 -15.46 9.31
C PRO A 390 12.72 -15.14 8.14
N ARG A 391 12.80 -15.91 7.07
CA ARG A 391 11.85 -15.86 5.96
C ARG A 391 10.46 -16.28 6.42
N LEU A 392 9.44 -15.65 5.85
CA LEU A 392 8.05 -16.07 6.02
C LEU A 392 7.75 -17.35 5.23
N GLY A 393 8.55 -17.63 4.20
CA GLY A 393 8.46 -18.84 3.40
C GLY A 393 7.48 -18.74 2.23
N THR A 394 7.14 -17.52 1.85
CA THR A 394 6.36 -17.16 0.65
C THR A 394 7.32 -16.81 -0.50
N THR A 395 6.95 -15.89 -1.39
CA THR A 395 7.86 -15.44 -2.45
C THR A 395 9.09 -14.71 -1.92
N ASP A 396 9.06 -14.20 -0.70
CA ASP A 396 10.21 -13.63 0.02
C ASP A 396 11.45 -14.54 0.01
N ALA A 397 11.22 -15.85 0.01
CA ALA A 397 12.31 -16.83 -0.02
C ALA A 397 13.00 -16.92 -1.39
N THR A 398 12.28 -16.63 -2.47
CA THR A 398 12.75 -16.80 -3.87
C THR A 398 12.89 -15.49 -4.63
N SER A 399 12.21 -14.43 -4.23
CA SER A 399 12.27 -13.09 -4.85
C SER A 399 13.69 -12.56 -4.93
N ALA A 400 13.96 -11.72 -5.91
CA ALA A 400 15.28 -11.14 -6.10
C ALA A 400 15.65 -10.14 -4.99
N ASP A 401 16.93 -10.14 -4.59
CA ASP A 401 17.51 -9.13 -3.71
C ASP A 401 17.99 -7.93 -4.55
N PHE A 402 17.42 -6.76 -4.30
CA PHE A 402 17.79 -5.53 -5.01
C PHE A 402 18.85 -4.68 -4.30
N VAL A 403 19.35 -5.08 -3.14
CA VAL A 403 20.24 -4.23 -2.34
C VAL A 403 21.50 -3.84 -3.10
N LYS A 404 22.16 -4.79 -3.76
CA LYS A 404 23.38 -4.53 -4.54
C LYS A 404 23.10 -3.78 -5.84
N ASP A 405 21.90 -3.95 -6.39
CA ASP A 405 21.52 -3.27 -7.61
C ASP A 405 21.14 -1.81 -7.35
N PHE A 406 20.40 -1.53 -6.28
CA PHE A 406 19.86 -0.20 -6.05
C PHE A 406 20.76 0.72 -5.22
N PHE A 407 21.60 0.18 -4.34
CA PHE A 407 22.38 0.98 -3.39
C PHE A 407 23.87 0.90 -3.63
N ASP A 408 24.55 1.99 -3.29
CA ASP A 408 26.02 2.08 -3.20
C ASP A 408 26.39 2.60 -1.82
N PHE A 409 26.74 1.70 -0.90
CA PHE A 409 27.17 2.02 0.45
C PHE A 409 28.63 2.45 0.54
N SER A 410 29.39 2.46 -0.55
CA SER A 410 30.73 3.02 -0.60
C SER A 410 30.74 4.55 -0.67
N GLN A 411 29.63 5.15 -1.06
CA GLN A 411 29.45 6.60 -1.10
C GLN A 411 29.05 7.17 0.28
N GLN A 412 29.34 8.45 0.49
CA GLN A 412 28.80 9.17 1.65
C GLN A 412 27.30 9.38 1.48
N ALA A 413 26.56 9.43 2.61
CA ALA A 413 25.16 9.78 2.61
C ALA A 413 24.93 11.10 1.88
N ARG A 414 24.10 11.12 0.84
CA ARG A 414 23.82 12.32 0.05
C ARG A 414 22.85 13.22 0.81
N PRO A 415 23.14 14.55 0.88
CA PRO A 415 22.17 15.50 1.41
C PRO A 415 20.84 15.40 0.66
N TYR A 416 19.75 15.57 1.39
CA TYR A 416 18.43 15.59 0.77
C TYR A 416 18.19 16.91 0.03
N VAL A 417 17.52 16.81 -1.10
CA VAL A 417 17.04 17.97 -1.88
C VAL A 417 15.53 17.82 -2.05
N PRO A 418 14.72 18.76 -1.54
CA PRO A 418 13.26 18.65 -1.59
C PRO A 418 12.70 18.47 -3.01
N ILE A 419 11.62 17.71 -3.10
CA ILE A 419 10.82 17.53 -4.31
C ILE A 419 9.67 18.52 -4.30
N GLN A 420 9.49 19.23 -5.40
CA GLN A 420 8.38 20.18 -5.54
C GLN A 420 7.09 19.41 -5.80
N GLY A 421 6.06 19.66 -5.00
CA GLY A 421 4.70 19.16 -5.21
C GLY A 421 3.73 20.31 -5.41
N LYS A 422 2.65 20.08 -6.13
CA LYS A 422 1.56 21.05 -6.32
C LYS A 422 0.86 21.39 -5.00
N TYR A 423 0.70 20.40 -4.14
CA TYR A 423 0.05 20.51 -2.84
C TYR A 423 1.07 20.37 -1.71
N SER A 424 0.93 21.22 -0.68
CA SER A 424 1.83 21.23 0.47
C SER A 424 1.41 20.20 1.54
N LYS A 425 2.32 19.85 2.46
CA LYS A 425 2.00 19.04 3.65
C LYS A 425 0.79 19.60 4.43
N VAL A 426 0.63 20.92 4.53
CA VAL A 426 -0.49 21.55 5.24
C VAL A 426 -1.83 21.27 4.55
N TYR A 427 -1.83 21.13 3.23
CA TYR A 427 -3.03 20.71 2.51
C TYR A 427 -3.53 19.34 3.03
N PHE A 428 -2.68 18.34 3.04
CA PHE A 428 -3.02 16.97 3.49
C PHE A 428 -3.42 16.93 4.96
N LEU A 429 -2.76 17.70 5.82
CA LEU A 429 -3.11 17.79 7.25
C LEU A 429 -4.49 18.42 7.51
N LYS A 430 -5.06 19.13 6.55
CA LYS A 430 -6.38 19.78 6.64
C LYS A 430 -7.45 19.11 5.78
N GLN A 431 -7.06 18.22 4.90
CA GLN A 431 -7.97 17.49 4.02
C GLN A 431 -8.93 16.65 4.86
N GLN A 432 -10.20 16.65 4.46
CA GLN A 432 -11.18 15.75 5.07
C GLN A 432 -11.03 14.35 4.43
N PRO A 433 -11.26 13.29 5.18
CA PRO A 433 -11.28 11.93 4.63
C PRO A 433 -12.27 11.81 3.47
N SER A 434 -11.92 11.05 2.45
CA SER A 434 -12.75 10.86 1.25
C SER A 434 -14.04 10.10 1.55
N ASN A 435 -14.03 9.22 2.57
CA ASN A 435 -15.12 8.28 2.88
C ASN A 435 -15.52 7.39 1.68
N LYS A 436 -14.59 7.17 0.77
CA LYS A 436 -14.80 6.23 -0.35
C LYS A 436 -14.86 4.80 0.18
N PRO A 437 -15.70 3.94 -0.43
CA PRO A 437 -15.72 2.52 -0.10
C PRO A 437 -14.39 1.86 -0.46
N VAL A 438 -14.19 0.64 0.04
CA VAL A 438 -13.12 -0.22 -0.47
C VAL A 438 -13.34 -0.46 -1.97
N ASP A 439 -12.23 -0.62 -2.67
CA ASP A 439 -12.22 -1.03 -4.06
C ASP A 439 -12.62 -2.52 -4.16
N ASP A 440 -13.60 -2.80 -4.99
CA ASP A 440 -14.17 -4.13 -5.21
C ASP A 440 -14.42 -4.41 -6.72
N GLU A 441 -13.65 -3.76 -7.60
CA GLU A 441 -13.83 -3.79 -9.06
C GLU A 441 -13.26 -5.02 -9.79
#